data_67f9e9f01e57944f973bb8fd4748e0da
#
_entry.id   67f9e9f01e57944f973bb8fd4748e0da
#
_cell.length_a   1.000
_cell.length_b   1.000
_cell.length_c   1.000
_cell.angle_alpha   90.00
_cell.angle_beta   90.00
_cell.angle_gamma   90.00
#
_symmetry.space_group_name_H-M   'P 1'
#
loop_
_entity.id
_entity.type
_entity.pdbx_description
1 polymer ?
#
loop_
_entity_poly.entity_id
_entity_poly.type
_entity_poly.pdbx_seq_one_letter_code
_entity_poly.pdbx_strand_id
1 'polypeptide(L)'
;MKNKRVLMLLALTTVLSVSMTACNFGGGSDEDSSVVQVTPTPEPTKAAKATPTPAPANAQNTTYTSKNKAVSIKLPDATWANKSDSDDMLSFESPKQGKLLILHGSGEEDMSVAIIPSSQDTASALVKADNLVEGTDFEIQDYKSEEVSGVNVYSYTVHYLTDKSDYKYVVNKYFTDNTTEFYSVAGSVKDEKALAGIKT
;
A
#
# COMPACT_ATOMS: atom_id res chain seq x y z
N MET A 1 -3.07 8.27 27.93
CA MET A 1 -3.40 7.79 26.58
C MET A 1 -2.26 8.14 25.58
N LYS A 2 -0.96 8.05 26.02
CA LYS A 2 0.21 8.51 25.23
C LYS A 2 0.97 7.38 24.49
N ASN A 3 0.68 6.10 24.72
CA ASN A 3 1.54 5.01 24.25
C ASN A 3 1.10 4.32 22.95
N LYS A 4 0.12 4.86 22.22
CA LYS A 4 -0.34 4.24 20.96
C LYS A 4 0.41 4.71 19.70
N ARG A 5 1.13 5.84 19.79
CA ARG A 5 1.83 6.42 18.62
C ARG A 5 3.18 5.78 18.33
N VAL A 6 3.89 5.35 19.36
CA VAL A 6 5.25 4.78 19.22
C VAL A 6 5.29 3.43 18.49
N LEU A 7 4.20 2.66 18.50
CA LEU A 7 4.15 1.35 17.82
C LEU A 7 3.91 1.44 16.30
N MET A 8 3.59 2.61 15.77
CA MET A 8 3.21 2.75 14.35
C MET A 8 4.39 3.05 13.42
N LEU A 9 5.50 3.54 13.95
CA LEU A 9 6.68 3.89 13.16
C LEU A 9 7.56 2.68 12.77
N LEU A 10 7.42 1.56 13.49
CA LEU A 10 8.13 0.31 13.16
C LEU A 10 7.42 -0.56 12.10
N ALA A 11 6.20 -0.20 11.70
CA ALA A 11 5.37 -1.01 10.81
C ALA A 11 5.57 -0.74 9.31
N LEU A 12 6.69 -0.10 8.91
CA LEU A 12 6.90 0.28 7.51
C LEU A 12 7.26 -0.90 6.60
N THR A 13 7.59 -2.04 7.17
CA THR A 13 7.99 -3.23 6.41
C THR A 13 7.08 -4.44 6.62
N THR A 14 6.22 -4.44 7.66
CA THR A 14 5.33 -5.58 7.89
C THR A 14 4.16 -5.57 6.90
N VAL A 15 4.31 -6.29 5.82
CA VAL A 15 3.18 -6.80 5.03
C VAL A 15 2.43 -7.79 5.91
N LEU A 16 1.38 -7.33 6.58
CA LEU A 16 0.44 -8.24 7.27
C LEU A 16 -0.26 -9.09 6.21
N SER A 17 0.23 -10.30 5.99
CA SER A 17 -0.48 -11.38 5.32
C SER A 17 -1.61 -11.84 6.24
N VAL A 18 -2.78 -11.25 6.10
CA VAL A 18 -4.00 -11.81 6.67
C VAL A 18 -4.45 -12.93 5.73
N SER A 19 -3.99 -14.14 6.00
CA SER A 19 -4.53 -15.36 5.39
C SER A 19 -5.93 -15.58 5.94
N MET A 20 -6.96 -15.21 5.20
CA MET A 20 -8.33 -15.66 5.48
C MET A 20 -8.42 -17.12 5.06
N THR A 21 -8.26 -18.02 6.02
CA THR A 21 -8.60 -19.43 5.89
C THR A 21 -10.13 -19.53 5.85
N ALA A 22 -10.69 -19.69 4.65
CA ALA A 22 -12.09 -20.08 4.50
C ALA A 22 -12.25 -21.52 4.94
N CYS A 23 -12.76 -21.75 6.15
CA CYS A 23 -13.23 -23.07 6.57
C CYS A 23 -14.47 -23.45 5.76
N ASN A 24 -14.25 -24.36 4.81
CA ASN A 24 -15.33 -25.10 4.18
C ASN A 24 -15.75 -26.22 5.14
N PHE A 25 -16.93 -26.08 5.75
CA PHE A 25 -17.53 -27.14 6.57
C PHE A 25 -18.56 -27.87 5.71
N GLY A 26 -18.16 -28.98 5.16
CA GLY A 26 -19.03 -29.94 4.50
C GLY A 26 -19.43 -31.05 5.48
N GLY A 27 -20.66 -31.50 5.38
CA GLY A 27 -21.22 -32.69 6.01
C GLY A 27 -22.72 -32.63 5.90
N GLY A 28 -23.43 -33.38 5.14
CA GLY A 28 -23.55 -34.76 4.93
C GLY A 28 -24.92 -35.24 5.38
N SER A 29 -25.62 -35.97 4.49
CA SER A 29 -26.61 -37.01 4.75
C SER A 29 -28.09 -36.70 4.79
N ASP A 30 -28.75 -37.16 3.70
CA ASP A 30 -29.91 -38.09 3.59
C ASP A 30 -31.25 -37.73 4.26
N GLU A 31 -32.27 -37.68 3.51
CA GLU A 31 -33.31 -38.67 3.14
C GLU A 31 -34.53 -38.03 2.50
N ASP A 32 -34.88 -38.57 1.34
CA ASP A 32 -36.12 -38.92 0.71
C ASP A 32 -37.47 -38.43 1.32
N SER A 33 -38.21 -37.67 0.52
CA SER A 33 -39.68 -37.86 0.37
C SER A 33 -40.22 -37.06 -0.81
N SER A 34 -40.65 -37.80 -1.79
CA SER A 34 -41.45 -37.40 -2.94
C SER A 34 -42.80 -36.78 -2.52
N VAL A 35 -43.09 -35.54 -2.95
CA VAL A 35 -44.45 -35.06 -3.13
C VAL A 35 -44.57 -34.22 -4.41
N VAL A 36 -45.57 -34.58 -5.17
CA VAL A 36 -46.03 -34.23 -6.49
C VAL A 36 -46.18 -32.70 -6.69
N GLN A 37 -45.58 -32.27 -7.72
CA GLN A 37 -45.67 -31.14 -8.60
C GLN A 37 -47.06 -30.50 -8.78
N VAL A 38 -47.09 -29.18 -8.68
CA VAL A 38 -47.96 -28.32 -9.49
C VAL A 38 -47.14 -27.14 -10.02
N THR A 39 -47.00 -27.07 -11.34
CA THR A 39 -46.29 -26.03 -12.06
C THR A 39 -47.15 -24.77 -12.15
N PRO A 40 -46.77 -23.62 -11.62
CA PRO A 40 -47.37 -22.36 -12.04
C PRO A 40 -46.60 -21.81 -13.26
N THR A 41 -47.38 -21.46 -14.27
CA THR A 41 -46.98 -20.72 -15.47
C THR A 41 -46.20 -19.47 -15.09
N PRO A 42 -45.00 -19.20 -15.68
CA PRO A 42 -44.27 -17.98 -15.38
C PRO A 42 -44.98 -16.76 -15.98
N GLU A 43 -45.33 -15.84 -15.09
CA GLU A 43 -45.75 -14.49 -15.42
C GLU A 43 -44.58 -13.74 -16.08
N PRO A 44 -44.79 -12.88 -17.08
CA PRO A 44 -43.71 -12.22 -17.80
C PRO A 44 -42.96 -11.27 -16.87
N THR A 45 -41.74 -11.64 -16.55
CA THR A 45 -40.80 -10.83 -15.75
C THR A 45 -40.51 -9.54 -16.49
N LYS A 46 -40.93 -8.43 -15.91
CA LYS A 46 -40.65 -7.06 -16.34
C LYS A 46 -39.16 -6.90 -16.51
N ALA A 47 -38.70 -6.56 -17.71
CA ALA A 47 -37.31 -6.37 -18.03
C ALA A 47 -36.63 -5.46 -17.01
N ALA A 48 -35.59 -5.98 -16.34
CA ALA A 48 -34.78 -5.22 -15.44
C ALA A 48 -34.15 -4.08 -16.23
N LYS A 49 -34.41 -2.85 -15.77
CA LYS A 49 -33.80 -1.62 -16.31
C LYS A 49 -32.29 -1.77 -16.21
N ALA A 50 -31.58 -1.82 -17.35
CA ALA A 50 -30.13 -1.90 -17.39
C ALA A 50 -29.53 -0.76 -16.53
N THR A 51 -28.78 -1.13 -15.51
CA THR A 51 -27.97 -0.20 -14.75
C THR A 51 -26.97 0.42 -15.73
N PRO A 52 -26.89 1.75 -15.86
CA PRO A 52 -25.96 2.37 -16.79
C PRO A 52 -24.53 1.94 -16.39
N THR A 53 -23.84 1.30 -17.33
CA THR A 53 -22.40 1.08 -17.23
C THR A 53 -21.75 2.43 -16.99
N PRO A 54 -20.89 2.61 -15.96
CA PRO A 54 -20.18 3.85 -15.77
C PRO A 54 -19.42 4.18 -17.05
N ALA A 55 -19.60 5.39 -17.57
CA ALA A 55 -18.85 5.88 -18.70
C ALA A 55 -17.34 5.74 -18.40
N PRO A 56 -16.47 5.43 -19.41
CA PRO A 56 -15.03 5.41 -19.23
C PRO A 56 -14.64 6.78 -18.68
N ALA A 57 -14.00 6.78 -17.50
CA ALA A 57 -13.52 7.99 -16.86
C ALA A 57 -12.53 8.66 -17.81
N ASN A 58 -12.89 9.81 -18.36
CA ASN A 58 -11.99 10.73 -19.06
C ASN A 58 -10.76 10.93 -18.17
N ALA A 59 -9.58 11.21 -18.78
CA ALA A 59 -8.31 11.45 -18.10
C ALA A 59 -8.52 12.32 -16.86
N GLN A 60 -8.76 11.64 -15.72
CA GLN A 60 -9.17 12.29 -14.49
C GLN A 60 -7.91 12.87 -13.86
N ASN A 61 -8.08 14.01 -13.24
CA ASN A 61 -7.05 14.60 -12.41
C ASN A 61 -6.63 13.55 -11.36
N THR A 62 -5.45 12.98 -11.53
CA THR A 62 -4.88 11.99 -10.60
C THR A 62 -4.15 12.66 -9.44
N THR A 63 -4.16 13.99 -9.36
CA THR A 63 -3.57 14.72 -8.24
C THR A 63 -4.49 14.66 -7.04
N TYR A 64 -3.95 14.21 -5.93
CA TYR A 64 -4.60 14.20 -4.62
C TYR A 64 -3.91 15.21 -3.71
N THR A 65 -4.69 16.02 -3.00
CA THR A 65 -4.19 16.90 -1.94
C THR A 65 -4.78 16.43 -0.62
N SER A 66 -3.92 16.24 0.39
CA SER A 66 -4.33 15.84 1.75
C SER A 66 -5.29 16.86 2.36
N LYS A 67 -6.12 16.42 3.32
CA LYS A 67 -7.09 17.28 4.00
C LYS A 67 -6.45 18.48 4.69
N ASN A 68 -5.30 18.30 5.31
CA ASN A 68 -4.51 19.35 5.93
C ASN A 68 -3.70 20.20 4.92
N LYS A 69 -3.74 19.85 3.61
CA LYS A 69 -3.03 20.50 2.51
C LYS A 69 -1.49 20.47 2.61
N ALA A 70 -0.94 19.66 3.51
CA ALA A 70 0.51 19.51 3.66
C ALA A 70 1.15 18.70 2.53
N VAL A 71 0.41 17.77 1.95
CA VAL A 71 0.91 16.89 0.89
C VAL A 71 0.02 17.00 -0.35
N SER A 72 0.65 17.17 -1.51
CA SER A 72 0.01 17.01 -2.82
C SER A 72 0.77 15.96 -3.61
N ILE A 73 0.08 14.94 -4.09
CA ILE A 73 0.68 13.83 -4.81
C ILE A 73 -0.05 13.54 -6.11
N LYS A 74 0.71 13.26 -7.16
CA LYS A 74 0.18 12.76 -8.42
C LYS A 74 0.20 11.24 -8.39
N LEU A 75 -0.98 10.62 -8.44
CA LEU A 75 -1.14 9.17 -8.49
C LEU A 75 -0.90 8.66 -9.92
N PRO A 76 -0.40 7.43 -10.10
CA PRO A 76 -0.11 6.87 -11.42
C PRO A 76 -1.31 6.86 -12.37
N ASP A 77 -2.49 6.53 -11.86
CA ASP A 77 -3.75 6.58 -12.62
C ASP A 77 -4.97 6.64 -11.68
N ALA A 78 -6.17 6.64 -12.28
CA ALA A 78 -7.44 6.74 -11.56
C ALA A 78 -7.86 5.47 -10.79
N THR A 79 -7.09 4.38 -10.84
CA THR A 79 -7.39 3.14 -10.08
C THR A 79 -6.90 3.22 -8.64
N TRP A 80 -6.08 4.21 -8.30
CA TRP A 80 -5.57 4.45 -6.97
C TRP A 80 -6.61 5.16 -6.11
N ALA A 81 -7.10 4.49 -5.08
CA ALA A 81 -8.10 5.01 -4.16
C ALA A 81 -7.46 5.37 -2.82
N ASN A 82 -7.78 6.55 -2.28
CA ASN A 82 -7.38 6.92 -0.93
C ASN A 82 -8.03 5.97 0.10
N LYS A 83 -7.22 5.50 1.05
CA LYS A 83 -7.63 4.61 2.15
C LYS A 83 -7.53 5.28 3.51
N SER A 84 -6.57 6.18 3.69
CA SER A 84 -6.39 6.95 4.92
C SER A 84 -5.87 8.34 4.58
N ASP A 85 -6.33 9.32 5.33
CA ASP A 85 -5.90 10.71 5.26
C ASP A 85 -6.00 11.33 6.66
N SER A 86 -4.88 11.31 7.36
CA SER A 86 -4.67 11.93 8.67
C SER A 86 -3.42 12.80 8.65
N ASP A 87 -3.16 13.54 9.71
CA ASP A 87 -1.98 14.41 9.80
C ASP A 87 -0.66 13.63 9.71
N ASP A 88 -0.65 12.40 10.23
CA ASP A 88 0.55 11.56 10.30
C ASP A 88 0.64 10.53 9.16
N MET A 89 -0.46 10.28 8.43
CA MET A 89 -0.50 9.19 7.45
C MET A 89 -1.47 9.45 6.30
N LEU A 90 -0.96 9.27 5.09
CA LEU A 90 -1.75 9.27 3.86
C LEU A 90 -1.51 7.94 3.12
N SER A 91 -2.56 7.23 2.74
CA SER A 91 -2.41 5.96 2.03
C SER A 91 -3.39 5.78 0.88
N PHE A 92 -2.91 5.07 -0.14
CA PHE A 92 -3.67 4.74 -1.34
C PHE A 92 -3.47 3.27 -1.69
N GLU A 93 -4.44 2.72 -2.39
CA GLU A 93 -4.39 1.36 -2.90
C GLU A 93 -4.97 1.27 -4.31
N SER A 94 -4.26 0.54 -5.17
CA SER A 94 -4.76 0.09 -6.46
C SER A 94 -4.81 -1.44 -6.44
N PRO A 95 -5.98 -2.09 -6.63
CA PRO A 95 -6.11 -3.55 -6.52
C PRO A 95 -5.20 -4.34 -7.45
N LYS A 96 -4.84 -3.74 -8.60
CA LYS A 96 -4.00 -4.38 -9.62
C LYS A 96 -2.52 -4.01 -9.53
N GLN A 97 -2.19 -2.84 -8.98
CA GLN A 97 -0.83 -2.32 -9.04
C GLN A 97 -0.11 -2.39 -7.70
N GLY A 98 -0.75 -1.98 -6.60
CA GLY A 98 -0.08 -2.00 -5.31
C GLY A 98 -0.64 -1.03 -4.28
N LYS A 99 0.24 -0.59 -3.39
CA LYS A 99 -0.06 0.34 -2.29
C LYS A 99 0.93 1.50 -2.30
N LEU A 100 0.47 2.66 -1.86
CA LEU A 100 1.30 3.83 -1.59
C LEU A 100 1.00 4.29 -0.16
N LEU A 101 2.05 4.47 0.61
CA LEU A 101 2.01 4.95 1.98
C LEU A 101 2.91 6.18 2.09
N ILE A 102 2.38 7.24 2.69
CA ILE A 102 3.13 8.43 3.07
C ILE A 102 2.98 8.58 4.58
N LEU A 103 4.08 8.66 5.29
CA LEU A 103 4.12 8.95 6.71
C LEU A 103 4.77 10.30 6.93
N HIS A 104 4.27 11.02 7.90
CA HIS A 104 4.82 12.26 8.39
C HIS A 104 5.08 12.15 9.89
N GLY A 105 6.25 12.53 10.31
CA GLY A 105 6.61 12.67 11.71
C GLY A 105 7.24 14.04 11.96
N SER A 106 6.92 14.63 13.10
CA SER A 106 7.41 15.95 13.48
C SER A 106 7.62 16.09 14.98
N GLY A 107 8.60 16.95 15.32
CA GLY A 107 8.98 17.22 16.70
C GLY A 107 9.91 16.15 17.30
N GLU A 108 10.43 16.44 18.49
CA GLU A 108 11.46 15.65 19.14
C GLU A 108 11.06 14.18 19.37
N GLU A 109 9.79 13.92 19.73
CA GLU A 109 9.29 12.58 20.00
C GLU A 109 9.36 11.69 18.75
N ASP A 110 8.86 12.18 17.60
CA ASP A 110 8.85 11.43 16.35
C ASP A 110 10.27 11.29 15.77
N MET A 111 11.05 12.37 15.82
CA MET A 111 12.43 12.35 15.30
C MET A 111 13.34 11.43 16.10
N SER A 112 13.14 11.29 17.41
CA SER A 112 13.96 10.41 18.27
C SER A 112 13.80 8.93 17.96
N VAL A 113 12.69 8.51 17.36
CA VAL A 113 12.40 7.12 16.99
C VAL A 113 12.46 6.86 15.48
N ALA A 114 12.66 7.91 14.68
CA ALA A 114 12.76 7.80 13.24
C ALA A 114 14.07 7.10 12.83
N ILE A 115 13.98 6.08 11.99
CA ILE A 115 15.15 5.49 11.36
C ILE A 115 15.27 6.04 9.94
N ILE A 116 16.23 6.95 9.77
CA ILE A 116 16.46 7.62 8.48
C ILE A 116 17.47 6.80 7.68
N PRO A 117 17.12 6.37 6.43
CA PRO A 117 17.99 5.55 5.59
C PRO A 117 19.10 6.41 4.94
N SER A 118 19.97 7.00 5.78
CA SER A 118 21.03 7.92 5.34
C SER A 118 22.19 7.26 4.59
N SER A 119 22.20 5.92 4.53
CA SER A 119 23.12 5.11 3.73
C SER A 119 22.43 3.88 3.19
N GLN A 120 23.01 3.24 2.16
CA GLN A 120 22.49 1.97 1.64
C GLN A 120 22.48 0.87 2.70
N ASP A 121 23.49 0.85 3.58
CA ASP A 121 23.57 -0.11 4.69
C ASP A 121 22.42 0.08 5.67
N THR A 122 22.06 1.33 6.00
CA THR A 122 20.90 1.62 6.85
C THR A 122 19.60 1.22 6.17
N ALA A 123 19.45 1.50 4.87
CA ALA A 123 18.28 1.06 4.08
C ALA A 123 18.17 -0.47 4.07
N SER A 124 19.28 -1.18 3.88
CA SER A 124 19.32 -2.64 3.97
C SER A 124 18.97 -3.15 5.37
N ALA A 125 19.49 -2.51 6.42
CA ALA A 125 19.20 -2.90 7.81
C ALA A 125 17.70 -2.79 8.14
N LEU A 126 16.98 -1.79 7.60
CA LEU A 126 15.54 -1.66 7.75
C LEU A 126 14.79 -2.87 7.18
N VAL A 127 15.20 -3.37 6.01
CA VAL A 127 14.56 -4.55 5.39
C VAL A 127 14.95 -5.84 6.12
N LYS A 128 16.20 -5.95 6.60
CA LYS A 128 16.68 -7.09 7.40
C LYS A 128 15.94 -7.25 8.74
N ALA A 129 15.35 -6.17 9.26
CA ALA A 129 14.55 -6.24 10.49
C ALA A 129 13.35 -7.21 10.39
N ASP A 130 12.88 -7.52 9.18
CA ASP A 130 11.85 -8.53 8.92
C ASP A 130 12.41 -9.96 8.76
N ASN A 131 13.63 -10.23 9.24
CA ASN A 131 14.35 -11.51 9.10
C ASN A 131 14.60 -11.92 7.64
N LEU A 132 14.80 -10.95 6.77
CA LEU A 132 15.16 -11.16 5.37
C LEU A 132 16.68 -11.07 5.18
N VAL A 133 17.20 -11.83 4.20
CA VAL A 133 18.62 -11.90 3.88
C VAL A 133 18.90 -11.20 2.56
N GLU A 134 19.73 -10.15 2.60
CA GLU A 134 20.16 -9.43 1.39
C GLU A 134 20.95 -10.35 0.44
N GLY A 135 20.69 -10.22 -0.86
CA GLY A 135 21.26 -11.09 -1.89
C GLY A 135 20.56 -12.45 -2.03
N THR A 136 19.67 -12.82 -1.10
CA THR A 136 18.89 -14.07 -1.16
C THR A 136 17.40 -13.77 -1.24
N ASP A 137 16.88 -12.95 -0.32
CA ASP A 137 15.46 -12.62 -0.23
C ASP A 137 15.14 -11.28 -0.88
N PHE A 138 16.08 -10.35 -0.85
CA PHE A 138 15.93 -9.01 -1.43
C PHE A 138 17.29 -8.42 -1.85
N GLU A 139 17.22 -7.34 -2.62
CA GLU A 139 18.35 -6.46 -2.93
C GLU A 139 17.90 -4.99 -2.89
N ILE A 140 18.85 -4.10 -2.52
CA ILE A 140 18.65 -2.66 -2.61
C ILE A 140 19.17 -2.18 -3.96
N GLN A 141 18.32 -1.51 -4.71
CA GLN A 141 18.62 -0.94 -6.03
C GLN A 141 18.48 0.58 -6.00
N ASP A 142 19.24 1.27 -6.86
CA ASP A 142 19.12 2.70 -7.15
C ASP A 142 19.20 3.59 -5.89
N TYR A 143 20.00 3.21 -4.88
CA TYR A 143 20.17 4.06 -3.70
C TYR A 143 20.79 5.40 -4.09
N LYS A 144 20.16 6.49 -3.62
CA LYS A 144 20.63 7.87 -3.79
C LYS A 144 20.44 8.65 -2.51
N SER A 145 21.41 9.52 -2.24
CA SER A 145 21.37 10.53 -1.18
C SER A 145 21.70 11.88 -1.82
N GLU A 146 20.81 12.83 -1.67
CA GLU A 146 20.97 14.19 -2.20
C GLU A 146 20.42 15.21 -1.21
N GLU A 147 20.91 16.45 -1.29
CA GLU A 147 20.36 17.58 -0.56
C GLU A 147 19.73 18.55 -1.55
N VAL A 148 18.46 18.91 -1.33
CA VAL A 148 17.71 19.84 -2.15
C VAL A 148 17.14 20.95 -1.28
N SER A 149 17.70 22.16 -1.40
CA SER A 149 17.25 23.34 -0.65
C SER A 149 17.23 23.16 0.87
N GLY A 150 18.25 22.49 1.43
CA GLY A 150 18.35 22.23 2.87
C GLY A 150 17.56 21.02 3.37
N VAL A 151 16.89 20.30 2.46
CA VAL A 151 16.21 19.03 2.75
C VAL A 151 17.05 17.88 2.24
N ASN A 152 17.36 16.93 3.11
CA ASN A 152 18.00 15.68 2.71
C ASN A 152 16.97 14.73 2.12
N VAL A 153 17.29 14.19 0.96
CA VAL A 153 16.42 13.26 0.22
C VAL A 153 17.17 11.96 0.03
N TYR A 154 16.61 10.88 0.59
CA TYR A 154 17.13 9.52 0.42
C TYR A 154 16.12 8.71 -0.38
N SER A 155 16.58 8.04 -1.44
CA SER A 155 15.71 7.21 -2.27
C SER A 155 16.38 5.89 -2.61
N TYR A 156 15.59 4.81 -2.64
CA TYR A 156 16.04 3.48 -3.04
C TYR A 156 14.86 2.60 -3.41
N THR A 157 15.14 1.51 -4.10
CA THR A 157 14.15 0.48 -4.41
C THR A 157 14.56 -0.82 -3.73
N VAL A 158 13.65 -1.44 -2.99
CA VAL A 158 13.79 -2.81 -2.53
C VAL A 158 13.20 -3.71 -3.62
N HIS A 159 14.00 -4.63 -4.15
CA HIS A 159 13.55 -5.69 -5.05
C HIS A 159 13.53 -7.00 -4.28
N TYR A 160 12.35 -7.59 -4.10
CA TYR A 160 12.20 -8.89 -3.46
C TYR A 160 12.47 -10.01 -4.46
N LEU A 161 13.40 -10.89 -4.10
CA LEU A 161 13.87 -12.00 -4.95
C LEU A 161 13.05 -13.27 -4.73
N THR A 162 12.30 -13.34 -3.63
CA THR A 162 11.49 -14.48 -3.21
C THR A 162 10.04 -14.08 -2.98
N ASP A 163 9.14 -15.05 -2.80
CA ASP A 163 7.72 -14.84 -2.52
C ASP A 163 7.43 -14.57 -1.02
N LYS A 164 8.44 -14.14 -0.25
CA LYS A 164 8.25 -13.73 1.16
C LYS A 164 7.52 -12.40 1.30
N SER A 165 7.35 -11.65 0.21
CA SER A 165 6.58 -10.41 0.14
C SER A 165 5.49 -10.53 -0.92
N ASP A 166 4.31 -9.96 -0.65
CA ASP A 166 3.22 -9.82 -1.62
C ASP A 166 3.56 -8.87 -2.77
N TYR A 167 4.63 -8.09 -2.61
CA TYR A 167 5.08 -7.09 -3.58
C TYR A 167 6.46 -7.47 -4.11
N LYS A 168 6.65 -7.27 -5.41
CA LYS A 168 7.94 -7.50 -6.06
C LYS A 168 8.92 -6.36 -5.83
N TYR A 169 8.41 -5.12 -5.74
CA TYR A 169 9.22 -3.92 -5.54
C TYR A 169 8.59 -3.00 -4.51
N VAL A 170 9.45 -2.33 -3.72
CA VAL A 170 9.07 -1.20 -2.87
C VAL A 170 10.00 -0.03 -3.16
N VAL A 171 9.44 1.03 -3.75
CA VAL A 171 10.16 2.30 -3.98
C VAL A 171 10.01 3.15 -2.73
N ASN A 172 11.15 3.52 -2.14
CA ASN A 172 11.19 4.35 -0.95
C ASN A 172 11.79 5.72 -1.27
N LYS A 173 11.22 6.76 -0.68
CA LYS A 173 11.76 8.12 -0.71
C LYS A 173 11.54 8.80 0.64
N TYR A 174 12.61 9.29 1.23
CA TYR A 174 12.62 10.03 2.48
C TYR A 174 13.01 11.47 2.25
N PHE A 175 12.33 12.37 2.93
CA PHE A 175 12.61 13.80 2.97
C PHE A 175 12.74 14.21 4.42
N THR A 176 13.83 14.85 4.81
CA THR A 176 14.01 15.29 6.20
C THR A 176 14.98 16.46 6.29
N ASP A 177 14.76 17.33 7.26
CA ASP A 177 15.74 18.32 7.69
C ASP A 177 16.72 17.76 8.75
N ASN A 178 16.53 16.47 9.14
CA ASN A 178 17.26 15.75 10.19
C ASN A 178 17.07 16.28 11.62
N THR A 179 16.23 17.27 11.82
CA THR A 179 16.07 17.94 13.12
C THR A 179 14.64 18.05 13.60
N THR A 180 13.72 18.41 12.73
CA THR A 180 12.37 18.77 13.13
C THR A 180 11.28 17.91 12.50
N GLU A 181 11.48 17.42 11.28
CA GLU A 181 10.44 16.65 10.57
C GLU A 181 11.01 15.69 9.52
N PHE A 182 10.20 14.71 9.18
CA PHE A 182 10.43 13.85 8.03
C PHE A 182 9.13 13.48 7.32
N TYR A 183 9.24 13.20 6.03
CA TYR A 183 8.25 12.50 5.23
C TYR A 183 8.86 11.22 4.68
N SER A 184 8.15 10.10 4.85
CA SER A 184 8.52 8.80 4.26
C SER A 184 7.47 8.39 3.26
N VAL A 185 7.87 8.12 2.03
CA VAL A 185 7.01 7.66 0.94
C VAL A 185 7.43 6.25 0.56
N ALA A 186 6.52 5.30 0.64
CA ALA A 186 6.74 3.91 0.24
C ALA A 186 5.68 3.47 -0.79
N GLY A 187 6.13 3.16 -2.00
CA GLY A 187 5.29 2.65 -3.08
C GLY A 187 5.57 1.16 -3.31
N SER A 188 4.67 0.29 -2.85
CA SER A 188 4.76 -1.18 -2.97
C SER A 188 4.02 -1.66 -4.20
N VAL A 189 4.69 -2.34 -5.14
CA VAL A 189 4.11 -2.79 -6.41
C VAL A 189 4.42 -4.25 -6.72
N LYS A 190 3.54 -4.87 -7.51
CA LYS A 190 3.57 -6.32 -7.79
C LYS A 190 4.45 -6.71 -8.97
N ASP A 191 4.74 -5.77 -9.87
CA ASP A 191 5.48 -6.04 -11.10
C ASP A 191 6.25 -4.81 -11.62
N GLU A 192 7.11 -5.01 -12.61
CA GLU A 192 7.91 -3.96 -13.25
C GLU A 192 7.07 -2.90 -13.96
N LYS A 193 5.92 -3.28 -14.51
CA LYS A 193 5.04 -2.33 -15.20
C LYS A 193 4.47 -1.31 -14.23
N ALA A 194 4.04 -1.77 -13.06
CA ALA A 194 3.57 -0.91 -11.99
C ALA A 194 4.72 -0.08 -11.38
N LEU A 195 5.94 -0.66 -11.30
CA LEU A 195 7.15 0.04 -10.84
C LEU A 195 7.46 1.26 -11.69
N ALA A 196 7.39 1.15 -13.02
CA ALA A 196 7.61 2.28 -13.93
C ALA A 196 6.65 3.45 -13.67
N GLY A 197 5.40 3.16 -13.28
CA GLY A 197 4.39 4.18 -12.96
C GLY A 197 4.62 4.90 -11.62
N ILE A 198 5.37 4.31 -10.69
CA ILE A 198 5.65 4.92 -9.37
C ILE A 198 6.99 5.68 -9.37
N LYS A 199 7.97 5.27 -10.18
CA LYS A 199 9.30 5.92 -10.24
C LYS A 199 9.26 7.32 -10.91
N THR A 200 8.17 7.71 -11.54
CA THR A 200 7.97 9.04 -12.15
C THR A 200 7.36 10.01 -11.15
#